data_bafdac536bb34dbb6f51341d377d4c01
#
_entry.id   bafdac536bb34dbb6f51341d377d4c01
#
_cell.length_a   1.000
_cell.length_b   1.000
_cell.length_c   1.000
_cell.angle_alpha   90.00
_cell.angle_beta   90.00
_cell.angle_gamma   90.00
#
_symmetry.space_group_name_H-M   'P 1'
#
loop_
_entity.id
_entity.type
_entity.pdbx_description
1 polymer ?
#
loop_
_entity_poly.entity_id
_entity_poly.type
_entity_poly.pdbx_seq_one_letter_code
_entity_poly.pdbx_strand_id
1 'polypeptide(L)'
;FRFLRSYPVKIYKQRIIESFVVDFYCAEARLVIELDGLQHYTEQGKAYDEERSQILREYGLKVLRFSNREVEQQFDAVCEKIHKEVQARV
;
A
#
# COMPACT_ATOMS: atom_id res chain seq x y z
N PHE A 1 5.84 -9.87 -4.61
CA PHE A 1 4.83 -10.54 -3.77
C PHE A 1 4.05 -11.59 -4.55
N ARG A 2 4.47 -12.85 -4.45
CA ARG A 2 3.73 -13.97 -5.05
C ARG A 2 2.32 -14.08 -4.48
N PHE A 3 2.16 -13.77 -3.21
CA PHE A 3 0.88 -13.74 -2.52
C PHE A 3 -0.15 -12.91 -3.29
N LEU A 4 0.25 -11.73 -3.76
CA LEU A 4 -0.66 -10.83 -4.45
C LEU A 4 -0.98 -11.28 -5.87
N ARG A 5 -0.11 -12.04 -6.51
CA ARG A 5 -0.37 -12.58 -7.86
C ARG A 5 -1.47 -13.63 -7.88
N SER A 6 -1.52 -14.45 -6.84
CA SER A 6 -2.51 -15.54 -6.74
C SER A 6 -3.75 -15.15 -5.95
N TYR A 7 -3.85 -13.89 -5.54
CA TYR A 7 -4.96 -13.42 -4.75
C TYR A 7 -6.25 -13.36 -5.60
N PRO A 8 -7.41 -13.79 -5.05
CA PRO A 8 -8.66 -13.86 -5.83
C PRO A 8 -9.17 -12.49 -6.28
N VAL A 9 -8.87 -11.41 -5.56
CA VAL A 9 -9.21 -10.06 -5.95
C VAL A 9 -8.00 -9.47 -6.69
N LYS A 10 -8.24 -8.83 -7.83
CA LYS A 10 -7.16 -8.32 -8.66
C LYS A 10 -6.42 -7.17 -7.99
N ILE A 11 -5.09 -7.29 -7.89
CA ILE A 11 -4.22 -6.27 -7.34
C ILE A 11 -3.21 -5.87 -8.41
N TYR A 12 -3.20 -4.59 -8.75
CA TYR A 12 -2.32 -4.04 -9.77
C TYR A 12 -0.99 -3.62 -9.14
N LYS A 13 0.10 -3.91 -9.84
CA LYS A 13 1.44 -3.51 -9.42
C LYS A 13 1.80 -2.19 -10.10
N GLN A 14 2.38 -1.27 -9.32
CA GLN A 14 2.90 0.01 -9.82
C GLN A 14 1.88 0.80 -10.66
N ARG A 15 0.76 1.13 -10.03
CA ARG A 15 -0.25 1.98 -10.66
C ARG A 15 0.03 3.45 -10.40
N ILE A 16 -0.35 4.27 -11.39
CA ILE A 16 -0.29 5.72 -11.24
C ILE A 16 -1.68 6.21 -10.83
N ILE A 17 -1.75 6.90 -9.68
CA ILE A 17 -2.96 7.55 -9.20
C ILE A 17 -2.64 9.03 -9.07
N GLU A 18 -3.35 9.87 -9.80
CA GLU A 18 -2.99 11.27 -9.98
C GLU A 18 -1.57 11.38 -10.57
N SER A 19 -0.65 12.00 -9.85
CA SER A 19 0.75 12.09 -10.23
C SER A 19 1.65 11.16 -9.40
N PHE A 20 1.04 10.26 -8.61
CA PHE A 20 1.77 9.39 -7.69
C PHE A 20 1.81 7.97 -8.19
N VAL A 21 2.99 7.35 -8.11
CA VAL A 21 3.13 5.92 -8.38
C VAL A 21 2.96 5.17 -7.07
N VAL A 22 1.98 4.27 -7.01
CA VAL A 22 1.75 3.42 -5.85
C VAL A 22 2.29 2.02 -6.12
N ASP A 23 2.79 1.35 -5.08
CA ASP A 23 3.41 0.03 -5.25
C ASP A 23 2.38 -1.02 -5.65
N PHE A 24 1.25 -1.07 -4.96
CA PHE A 24 0.16 -1.98 -5.26
C PHE A 24 -1.18 -1.28 -5.06
N TYR A 25 -2.14 -1.62 -5.92
CA TYR A 25 -3.47 -1.02 -5.88
C TYR A 25 -4.55 -2.08 -6.09
N CYS A 26 -5.51 -2.14 -5.19
CA CYS A 26 -6.70 -2.96 -5.32
C CYS A 26 -7.92 -2.06 -5.51
N ALA A 27 -8.44 -2.02 -6.73
CA ALA A 27 -9.57 -1.16 -7.07
C ALA A 27 -10.86 -1.59 -6.35
N GLU A 28 -11.10 -2.89 -6.24
CA GLU A 28 -12.32 -3.40 -5.59
C GLU A 28 -12.39 -3.05 -4.12
N ALA A 29 -11.25 -3.11 -3.42
CA ALA A 29 -11.17 -2.77 -2.00
C ALA A 29 -10.85 -1.30 -1.75
N ARG A 30 -10.55 -0.54 -2.78
CA ARG A 30 -10.06 0.84 -2.69
C ARG A 30 -8.88 0.93 -1.74
N LEU A 31 -7.91 0.06 -1.97
CA LEU A 31 -6.78 -0.13 -1.08
C LEU A 31 -5.47 0.11 -1.84
N VAL A 32 -4.58 0.91 -1.24
CA VAL A 32 -3.22 1.13 -1.72
C VAL A 32 -2.27 0.49 -0.72
N ILE A 33 -1.29 -0.25 -1.21
CA ILE A 33 -0.26 -0.89 -0.37
C ILE A 33 1.08 -0.30 -0.78
N GLU A 34 1.80 0.24 0.21
CA GLU A 34 3.10 0.88 0.01
C GLU A 34 4.17 0.17 0.80
N LEU A 35 5.33 -0.02 0.17
CA LEU A 35 6.51 -0.56 0.82
C LEU A 35 7.51 0.58 1.03
N ASP A 36 7.75 0.94 2.29
CA ASP A 36 8.58 2.09 2.62
C ASP A 36 10.07 1.73 2.65
N GLY A 37 10.88 2.53 1.92
CA GLY A 37 12.33 2.44 1.99
C GLY A 37 12.92 3.45 2.97
N LEU A 38 14.24 3.43 3.14
CA LEU A 38 14.94 4.30 4.08
C LEU A 38 14.84 5.79 3.75
N GLN A 39 14.65 6.13 2.47
CA GLN A 39 14.60 7.52 2.03
C GLN A 39 13.40 8.30 2.58
N HIS A 40 12.43 7.62 3.19
CA HIS A 40 11.24 8.26 3.74
C HIS A 40 11.44 8.82 5.16
N TYR A 41 12.65 8.68 5.71
CA TYR A 41 12.92 9.14 7.07
C TYR A 41 13.41 10.59 7.16
N THR A 42 13.57 11.29 6.04
CA THR A 42 13.88 12.72 6.04
C THR A 42 12.62 13.54 6.27
N GLU A 43 12.77 14.77 6.81
CA GLU A 43 11.62 15.64 7.02
C GLU A 43 10.89 15.97 5.72
N GLN A 44 11.63 16.19 4.64
CA GLN A 44 11.04 16.44 3.33
C GLN A 44 10.28 15.23 2.82
N GLY A 45 10.81 14.04 3.02
CA GLY A 45 10.15 12.81 2.64
C GLY A 45 8.88 12.58 3.43
N LYS A 46 8.88 12.88 4.73
CA LYS A 46 7.69 12.76 5.58
C LYS A 46 6.58 13.71 5.16
N ALA A 47 6.94 14.97 4.88
CA ALA A 47 5.96 15.96 4.44
C ALA A 47 5.32 15.58 3.12
N TYR A 48 6.13 15.11 2.17
CA TYR A 48 5.66 14.63 0.88
C TYR A 48 4.74 13.42 1.04
N ASP A 49 5.10 12.48 1.89
CA ASP A 49 4.30 11.27 2.15
C ASP A 49 2.96 11.61 2.79
N GLU A 50 2.92 12.58 3.70
CA GLU A 50 1.67 13.00 4.34
C GLU A 50 0.73 13.65 3.33
N GLU A 51 1.24 14.54 2.49
CA GLU A 51 0.46 15.19 1.45
C GLU A 51 -0.10 14.16 0.47
N ARG A 52 0.74 13.24 0.02
CA ARG A 52 0.37 12.16 -0.87
C ARG A 52 -0.72 11.27 -0.25
N SER A 53 -0.55 10.88 1.00
CA SER A 53 -1.52 10.04 1.71
C SER A 53 -2.86 10.75 1.88
N GLN A 54 -2.83 12.05 2.14
CA GLN A 54 -4.05 12.84 2.26
C GLN A 54 -4.80 12.90 0.93
N ILE A 55 -4.10 13.13 -0.17
CA ILE A 55 -4.70 13.16 -1.51
C ILE A 55 -5.34 11.81 -1.83
N LEU A 56 -4.63 10.71 -1.57
CA LEU A 56 -5.17 9.37 -1.80
C LEU A 56 -6.42 9.10 -0.96
N ARG A 57 -6.45 9.57 0.29
CA ARG A 57 -7.64 9.43 1.14
C ARG A 57 -8.82 10.24 0.62
N GLU A 58 -8.59 11.39 0.02
CA GLU A 58 -9.64 12.18 -0.60
C GLU A 58 -10.32 11.44 -1.75
N TYR A 59 -9.60 10.52 -2.41
CA TYR A 59 -10.17 9.64 -3.43
C TYR A 59 -10.89 8.42 -2.83
N GLY A 60 -11.03 8.37 -1.51
CA GLY A 60 -11.67 7.24 -0.84
C GLY A 60 -10.80 6.00 -0.74
N LEU A 61 -9.49 6.16 -0.82
CA LEU A 61 -8.54 5.06 -0.78
C LEU A 61 -7.95 4.91 0.62
N LYS A 62 -7.84 3.67 1.07
CA LYS A 62 -7.10 3.32 2.29
C LYS A 62 -5.66 3.00 1.92
N VAL A 63 -4.71 3.57 2.66
CA VAL A 63 -3.29 3.30 2.43
C VAL A 63 -2.75 2.43 3.57
N LEU A 64 -2.21 1.27 3.22
CA LEU A 64 -1.47 0.41 4.14
C LEU A 64 0.02 0.56 3.84
N ARG A 65 0.81 0.81 4.86
CA ARG A 65 2.26 0.97 4.74
C ARG A 65 2.97 -0.10 5.53
N PHE A 66 3.98 -0.69 4.91
CA PHE A 66 4.85 -1.67 5.55
C PHE A 66 6.29 -1.28 5.26
N SER A 67 7.15 -1.37 6.28
CA SER A 67 8.58 -1.18 6.07
C SER A 67 9.15 -2.42 5.37
N ASN A 68 10.30 -2.24 4.67
CA ASN A 68 11.00 -3.37 4.10
C ASN A 68 11.38 -4.39 5.18
N ARG A 69 11.69 -3.91 6.37
CA ARG A 69 12.02 -4.75 7.51
C ARG A 69 10.85 -5.63 7.93
N GLU A 70 9.63 -5.05 7.99
CA GLU A 70 8.43 -5.82 8.30
C GLU A 70 8.18 -6.91 7.26
N VAL A 71 8.36 -6.57 5.98
CA VAL A 71 8.17 -7.52 4.88
C VAL A 71 9.17 -8.67 4.99
N GLU A 72 10.42 -8.39 5.33
CA GLU A 72 11.46 -9.41 5.44
C GLU A 72 11.32 -10.29 6.68
N GLN A 73 10.96 -9.69 7.81
CA GLN A 73 10.96 -10.39 9.11
C GLN A 73 9.58 -10.88 9.54
N GLN A 74 8.51 -10.26 9.05
CA GLN A 74 7.14 -10.57 9.46
C GLN A 74 6.22 -10.71 8.25
N PHE A 75 6.70 -11.41 7.23
CA PHE A 75 5.99 -11.55 5.96
C PHE A 75 4.58 -12.12 6.13
N ASP A 76 4.43 -13.14 6.96
CA ASP A 76 3.12 -13.76 7.20
C ASP A 76 2.14 -12.78 7.84
N ALA A 77 2.61 -11.95 8.78
CA ALA A 77 1.78 -10.95 9.42
C ALA A 77 1.37 -9.86 8.43
N VAL A 78 2.29 -9.46 7.53
CA VAL A 78 1.99 -8.49 6.47
C VAL A 78 0.90 -9.03 5.55
N CYS A 79 1.04 -10.26 5.09
CA CYS A 79 0.05 -10.90 4.22
C CYS A 79 -1.32 -11.02 4.90
N GLU A 80 -1.35 -11.39 6.18
CA GLU A 80 -2.57 -11.49 6.94
C GLU A 80 -3.27 -10.14 7.07
N LYS A 81 -2.50 -9.08 7.33
CA LYS A 81 -3.06 -7.73 7.44
C LYS A 81 -3.66 -7.25 6.13
N ILE A 82 -2.99 -7.51 5.02
CA ILE A 82 -3.50 -7.21 3.68
C ILE A 82 -4.80 -7.98 3.44
N HIS A 83 -4.82 -9.26 3.73
CA HIS A 83 -5.98 -10.11 3.54
C HIS A 83 -7.18 -9.63 4.34
N LYS A 84 -6.98 -9.33 5.63
CA LYS A 84 -8.05 -8.83 6.49
C LYS A 84 -8.62 -7.51 5.98
N GLU A 85 -7.77 -6.60 5.55
CA GLU A 85 -8.22 -5.31 5.04
C GLU A 85 -9.02 -5.46 3.76
N VAL A 86 -8.57 -6.30 2.83
CA VAL A 86 -9.29 -6.57 1.58
C VAL A 86 -10.65 -7.19 1.89
N GLN A 87 -10.71 -8.17 2.78
CA GLN A 87 -11.97 -8.84 3.14
C GLN A 87 -12.96 -7.87 3.80
N ALA A 88 -12.47 -6.92 4.56
CA ALA A 88 -13.33 -5.93 5.21
C ALA A 88 -13.90 -4.90 4.23
N ARG A 89 -13.27 -4.72 3.09
CA ARG A 89 -13.61 -3.65 2.15
C ARG A 89 -14.28 -4.13 0.86
N VAL A 90 -14.29 -5.41 0.58
CA VAL A 90 -14.94 -5.97 -0.63
C VAL A 90 -16.26 -6.66 -0.33
#